data_a6e26870b3ee2d5b18f232473187545d
#
_entry.id   a6e26870b3ee2d5b18f232473187545d
#
_cell.length_a   1.000
_cell.length_b   1.000
_cell.length_c   1.000
_cell.angle_alpha   90.00
_cell.angle_beta   90.00
_cell.angle_gamma   90.00
#
_symmetry.space_group_name_H-M   'P 1'
#
loop_
_entity.id
_entity.type
_entity.pdbx_description
1 polymer ?
#
loop_
_entity_poly.entity_id
_entity_poly.type
_entity_poly.pdbx_seq_one_letter_code
_entity_poly.pdbx_strand_id
1 'polypeptide(L)'
;MYSKEQKDIALRIYHQTESVTETIRILGYPTRRNLYTWIAEENTPPKTRREYPVIDNPPDHPRNPPLEVKLDAIHRCYELGENIKYVSEDIGYSRASIYQWRKRYLKEGTLGLMNHKNITPGTLVEGSVSSTDISSDEINQLKAQMQDMQLEIDILKETINVLKKDPAIDQSALSNREKAVIIDVLKNRYSLPLLLQKLQLSKSSYYYQEQSLQKEDKYTLLRVRVIELFTENKGRYGYRRIHALLKRENIIVSEKVIRRIMKEEQLVVKIKRTRKYNSYQGEISPAVDNLINRNFSASKPNEKWLTDITEFASPAGKVYLSPIVDCFDGLLVNWNISTSPDALLVNSMLDDAAKLLSVGEKPIIHSDRGVHYRWPGWIDRMEKNGFIRSMSKKGCSPDNSACEGVFGRIKNEMFYNADWSGVNISEFIGILNDYLYWYNEKRIKKSLGYLSPIEYRHKLGLVT
;
A
#
# COMPACT_ATOMS: atom_id res chain seq x y z
N MET A 1 -2.89 -25.11 -16.89
CA MET A 1 -2.53 -24.62 -18.26
C MET A 1 -3.48 -25.31 -19.22
N TYR A 2 -4.06 -24.63 -20.20
CA TYR A 2 -4.94 -25.24 -21.19
C TYR A 2 -4.12 -25.91 -22.30
N SER A 3 -4.57 -27.05 -22.82
CA SER A 3 -3.91 -27.74 -23.96
C SER A 3 -4.17 -26.98 -25.28
N LYS A 4 -3.37 -27.26 -26.29
CA LYS A 4 -3.55 -26.71 -27.66
C LYS A 4 -4.94 -27.05 -28.20
N GLU A 5 -5.37 -28.30 -27.99
CA GLU A 5 -6.70 -28.79 -28.43
C GLU A 5 -7.84 -28.03 -27.73
N GLN A 6 -7.74 -27.75 -26.42
CA GLN A 6 -8.71 -26.97 -25.69
C GLN A 6 -8.80 -25.51 -26.21
N LYS A 7 -7.67 -24.93 -26.61
CA LYS A 7 -7.65 -23.60 -27.22
C LYS A 7 -8.35 -23.61 -28.59
N ASP A 8 -8.03 -24.59 -29.44
CA ASP A 8 -8.62 -24.71 -30.78
C ASP A 8 -10.14 -24.94 -30.72
N ILE A 9 -10.61 -25.75 -29.78
CA ILE A 9 -12.04 -25.98 -29.57
C ILE A 9 -12.73 -24.68 -29.12
N ALA A 10 -12.13 -23.93 -28.19
CA ALA A 10 -12.71 -22.70 -27.68
C ALA A 10 -12.79 -21.60 -28.76
N LEU A 11 -11.79 -21.48 -29.62
CA LEU A 11 -11.81 -20.56 -30.76
C LEU A 11 -12.85 -20.97 -31.80
N ARG A 12 -12.96 -22.26 -32.11
CA ARG A 12 -13.99 -22.77 -33.03
C ARG A 12 -15.42 -22.45 -32.56
N ILE A 13 -15.72 -22.67 -31.28
CA ILE A 13 -17.04 -22.37 -30.73
C ILE A 13 -17.25 -20.85 -30.64
N TYR A 14 -16.21 -20.08 -30.37
CA TYR A 14 -16.30 -18.63 -30.42
C TYR A 14 -16.69 -18.12 -31.82
N HIS A 15 -16.08 -18.63 -32.88
CA HIS A 15 -16.43 -18.27 -34.26
C HIS A 15 -17.85 -18.69 -34.66
N GLN A 16 -18.41 -19.73 -34.03
CA GLN A 16 -19.80 -20.14 -34.24
C GLN A 16 -20.80 -19.27 -33.50
N THR A 17 -20.45 -18.81 -32.29
CA THR A 17 -21.37 -18.09 -31.41
C THR A 17 -21.18 -16.57 -31.46
N GLU A 18 -20.07 -16.09 -31.97
CA GLU A 18 -19.62 -14.69 -31.95
C GLU A 18 -19.73 -14.02 -30.56
N SER A 19 -19.82 -14.84 -29.51
CA SER A 19 -20.04 -14.38 -28.15
C SER A 19 -19.12 -15.06 -27.16
N VAL A 20 -18.22 -14.29 -26.54
CA VAL A 20 -17.32 -14.75 -25.47
C VAL A 20 -18.09 -15.34 -24.28
N THR A 21 -19.22 -14.74 -23.94
CA THR A 21 -20.05 -15.20 -22.81
C THR A 21 -20.69 -16.55 -23.12
N GLU A 22 -21.21 -16.74 -24.33
CA GLU A 22 -21.86 -17.96 -24.75
C GLU A 22 -20.84 -19.10 -24.92
N THR A 23 -19.67 -18.83 -25.49
CA THR A 23 -18.55 -19.79 -25.61
C THR A 23 -18.16 -20.34 -24.24
N ILE A 24 -17.99 -19.49 -23.25
CA ILE A 24 -17.63 -19.90 -21.88
C ILE A 24 -18.79 -20.68 -21.24
N ARG A 25 -20.04 -20.32 -21.50
CA ARG A 25 -21.21 -21.03 -20.97
C ARG A 25 -21.29 -22.46 -21.50
N ILE A 26 -21.02 -22.65 -22.79
CA ILE A 26 -21.07 -23.96 -23.46
C ILE A 26 -19.93 -24.87 -22.98
N LEU A 27 -18.72 -24.33 -22.85
CA LEU A 27 -17.51 -25.13 -22.58
C LEU A 27 -17.17 -25.26 -21.09
N GLY A 28 -17.63 -24.33 -20.24
CA GLY A 28 -17.17 -24.23 -18.87
C GLY A 28 -15.73 -23.72 -18.72
N TYR A 29 -15.04 -23.46 -19.81
CA TYR A 29 -13.69 -22.87 -19.91
C TYR A 29 -13.55 -22.11 -21.22
N PRO A 30 -12.50 -21.32 -21.47
CA PRO A 30 -11.50 -20.79 -20.52
C PRO A 30 -12.05 -19.62 -19.70
N THR A 31 -11.18 -18.98 -18.92
CA THR A 31 -11.57 -17.68 -18.33
C THR A 31 -11.76 -16.64 -19.44
N ARG A 32 -12.62 -15.66 -19.21
CA ARG A 32 -12.91 -14.57 -20.15
C ARG A 32 -11.64 -13.88 -20.67
N ARG A 33 -10.68 -13.67 -19.78
CA ARG A 33 -9.38 -13.06 -20.13
C ARG A 33 -8.57 -13.92 -21.10
N ASN A 34 -8.53 -15.22 -20.88
CA ASN A 34 -7.76 -16.12 -21.74
C ASN A 34 -8.39 -16.22 -23.14
N LEU A 35 -9.71 -16.25 -23.25
CA LEU A 35 -10.37 -16.29 -24.54
C LEU A 35 -10.11 -15.02 -25.37
N TYR A 36 -10.19 -13.83 -24.76
CA TYR A 36 -9.80 -12.59 -25.43
C TYR A 36 -8.33 -12.59 -25.88
N THR A 37 -7.43 -13.15 -25.07
CA THR A 37 -6.02 -13.28 -25.45
C THR A 37 -5.85 -14.20 -26.67
N TRP A 38 -6.55 -15.33 -26.70
CA TRP A 38 -6.49 -16.29 -27.82
C TRP A 38 -7.07 -15.73 -29.12
N ILE A 39 -8.16 -14.98 -29.06
CA ILE A 39 -8.75 -14.27 -30.21
C ILE A 39 -7.76 -13.22 -30.75
N ALA A 40 -7.10 -12.46 -29.86
CA ALA A 40 -6.09 -11.49 -30.26
C ALA A 40 -4.86 -12.13 -30.87
N GLU A 41 -4.43 -13.30 -30.35
CA GLU A 41 -3.31 -14.07 -30.90
C GLU A 41 -3.61 -14.65 -32.29
N GLU A 42 -4.87 -15.06 -32.56
CA GLU A 42 -5.29 -15.58 -33.85
C GLU A 42 -5.26 -14.48 -34.93
N ASN A 43 -5.67 -13.26 -34.59
CA ASN A 43 -5.66 -12.12 -35.49
C ASN A 43 -4.27 -11.44 -35.63
N THR A 44 -3.29 -11.89 -34.86
CA THR A 44 -1.92 -11.35 -34.92
C THR A 44 -1.08 -12.30 -35.77
N PRO A 45 -0.39 -11.85 -36.83
CA PRO A 45 0.51 -12.73 -37.57
C PRO A 45 1.52 -13.35 -36.62
N PRO A 46 1.85 -14.64 -36.78
CA PRO A 46 2.79 -15.32 -35.90
C PRO A 46 4.05 -14.47 -35.81
N LYS A 47 4.42 -14.09 -34.57
CA LYS A 47 5.68 -13.40 -34.35
C LYS A 47 6.76 -14.27 -34.93
N THR A 48 7.25 -13.91 -36.12
CA THR A 48 8.44 -14.53 -36.68
C THR A 48 9.47 -14.55 -35.58
N ARG A 49 9.88 -15.74 -35.14
CA ARG A 49 11.06 -15.90 -34.29
C ARG A 49 12.11 -15.06 -34.99
N ARG A 50 12.59 -13.99 -34.35
CA ARG A 50 13.74 -13.27 -34.88
C ARG A 50 14.82 -14.34 -35.02
N GLU A 51 15.11 -14.75 -36.25
CA GLU A 51 16.30 -15.52 -36.56
C GLU A 51 17.43 -14.58 -36.18
N TYR A 52 18.02 -14.84 -35.04
CA TYR A 52 19.30 -14.25 -34.72
C TYR A 52 20.28 -14.84 -35.72
N PRO A 53 21.10 -14.03 -36.38
CA PRO A 53 22.15 -14.58 -37.22
C PRO A 53 22.90 -15.58 -36.35
N VAL A 54 22.96 -16.82 -36.82
CA VAL A 54 23.85 -17.83 -36.23
C VAL A 54 25.23 -17.23 -36.45
N ILE A 55 25.88 -16.79 -35.41
CA ILE A 55 27.28 -16.37 -35.48
C ILE A 55 28.04 -17.68 -35.66
N ASP A 56 28.37 -18.00 -36.90
CA ASP A 56 29.27 -19.09 -37.21
C ASP A 56 30.65 -18.68 -36.68
N ASN A 57 30.96 -19.13 -35.48
CA ASN A 57 32.28 -18.95 -34.92
C ASN A 57 33.27 -19.71 -35.83
N PRO A 58 34.34 -19.05 -36.27
CA PRO A 58 35.35 -19.73 -37.07
C PRO A 58 35.89 -20.95 -36.31
N PRO A 59 36.33 -22.00 -37.04
CA PRO A 59 36.79 -23.26 -36.43
C PRO A 59 37.86 -23.09 -35.34
N ASP A 60 38.63 -22.03 -35.40
CA ASP A 60 39.68 -21.69 -34.45
C ASP A 60 39.21 -20.88 -33.26
N HIS A 61 37.90 -20.59 -33.14
CA HIS A 61 37.37 -19.84 -32.01
C HIS A 61 37.46 -20.69 -30.75
N PRO A 62 38.21 -20.25 -29.74
CA PRO A 62 38.38 -21.05 -28.52
C PRO A 62 37.05 -21.24 -27.80
N ARG A 63 36.66 -22.48 -27.46
CA ARG A 63 35.44 -22.78 -26.68
C ARG A 63 35.41 -22.07 -25.34
N ASN A 64 36.56 -21.70 -24.80
CA ASN A 64 36.75 -20.93 -23.59
C ASN A 64 37.66 -19.75 -23.87
N PRO A 65 37.15 -18.52 -23.92
CA PRO A 65 37.98 -17.35 -24.16
C PRO A 65 39.00 -17.11 -23.05
N PRO A 66 40.10 -16.43 -23.37
CA PRO A 66 41.06 -15.96 -22.38
C PRO A 66 40.39 -15.15 -21.24
N LEU A 67 41.03 -15.13 -20.09
CA LEU A 67 40.53 -14.37 -18.92
C LEU A 67 40.30 -12.90 -19.26
N GLU A 68 41.21 -12.29 -20.00
CA GLU A 68 41.15 -10.89 -20.43
C GLU A 68 39.87 -10.56 -21.21
N VAL A 69 39.47 -11.40 -22.16
CA VAL A 69 38.22 -11.23 -22.95
C VAL A 69 36.99 -11.31 -22.06
N LYS A 70 37.01 -12.21 -21.06
CA LYS A 70 35.88 -12.32 -20.10
C LYS A 70 35.78 -11.09 -19.21
N LEU A 71 36.90 -10.57 -18.74
CA LEU A 71 36.96 -9.37 -17.90
C LEU A 71 36.58 -8.11 -18.70
N ASP A 72 37.10 -7.96 -19.92
CA ASP A 72 36.75 -6.86 -20.81
C ASP A 72 35.25 -6.82 -21.10
N ALA A 73 34.65 -7.97 -21.42
CA ALA A 73 33.22 -8.07 -21.66
C ALA A 73 32.37 -7.68 -20.42
N ILE A 74 32.82 -8.06 -19.23
CA ILE A 74 32.15 -7.68 -17.98
C ILE A 74 32.29 -6.18 -17.73
N HIS A 75 33.49 -5.63 -17.88
CA HIS A 75 33.78 -4.21 -17.71
C HIS A 75 32.93 -3.34 -18.65
N ARG A 76 32.97 -3.65 -19.95
CA ARG A 76 32.20 -2.92 -20.98
C ARG A 76 30.69 -2.96 -20.73
N CYS A 77 30.16 -4.14 -20.41
CA CYS A 77 28.71 -4.28 -20.22
C CYS A 77 28.18 -3.69 -18.91
N TYR A 78 28.94 -3.76 -17.82
CA TYR A 78 28.41 -3.50 -16.48
C TYR A 78 29.06 -2.33 -15.76
N GLU A 79 30.22 -1.87 -16.19
CA GLU A 79 30.86 -0.66 -15.66
C GLU A 79 30.75 0.52 -16.62
N LEU A 80 30.98 0.30 -17.93
CA LEU A 80 30.83 1.32 -18.94
C LEU A 80 29.38 1.45 -19.49
N GLY A 81 28.50 0.49 -19.17
CA GLY A 81 27.09 0.54 -19.57
C GLY A 81 26.81 0.26 -21.05
N GLU A 82 27.75 -0.37 -21.77
CA GLU A 82 27.57 -0.74 -23.17
C GLU A 82 26.45 -1.79 -23.32
N ASN A 83 25.74 -1.75 -24.44
CA ASN A 83 24.67 -2.72 -24.71
C ASN A 83 25.25 -4.11 -24.91
N ILE A 84 24.84 -5.08 -24.07
CA ILE A 84 25.30 -6.48 -24.08
C ILE A 84 25.22 -7.11 -25.48
N LYS A 85 24.27 -6.69 -26.31
CA LYS A 85 24.14 -7.18 -27.68
C LYS A 85 25.34 -6.76 -28.52
N TYR A 86 25.76 -5.50 -28.47
CA TYR A 86 26.92 -5.01 -29.22
C TYR A 86 28.22 -5.65 -28.73
N VAL A 87 28.42 -5.74 -27.41
CA VAL A 87 29.59 -6.39 -26.85
C VAL A 87 29.65 -7.88 -27.22
N SER A 88 28.49 -8.57 -27.22
CA SER A 88 28.35 -9.98 -27.63
C SER A 88 28.72 -10.19 -29.12
N GLU A 89 28.32 -9.28 -30.00
CA GLU A 89 28.62 -9.32 -31.42
C GLU A 89 30.11 -9.00 -31.69
N ASP A 90 30.68 -8.08 -30.97
CA ASP A 90 32.07 -7.65 -31.08
C ASP A 90 33.09 -8.72 -30.65
N ILE A 91 32.84 -9.33 -29.47
CA ILE A 91 33.73 -10.35 -28.92
C ILE A 91 33.46 -11.76 -29.46
N GLY A 92 32.40 -11.96 -30.25
CA GLY A 92 32.02 -13.26 -30.87
C GLY A 92 31.47 -14.31 -29.92
N TYR A 93 31.03 -13.92 -28.70
CA TYR A 93 30.44 -14.84 -27.72
C TYR A 93 28.97 -14.50 -27.41
N SER A 94 28.20 -15.53 -27.07
CA SER A 94 26.77 -15.35 -26.82
C SER A 94 26.50 -14.45 -25.56
N ARG A 95 25.41 -13.71 -25.61
CA ARG A 95 24.94 -12.93 -24.46
C ARG A 95 24.78 -13.79 -23.19
N ALA A 96 24.38 -15.05 -23.36
CA ALA A 96 24.28 -16.00 -22.26
C ALA A 96 25.63 -16.26 -21.60
N SER A 97 26.70 -16.33 -22.41
CA SER A 97 28.07 -16.48 -21.88
C SER A 97 28.50 -15.29 -21.02
N ILE A 98 28.24 -14.07 -21.47
CA ILE A 98 28.56 -12.85 -20.71
C ILE A 98 27.81 -12.83 -19.37
N TYR A 99 26.52 -13.20 -19.34
CA TYR A 99 25.77 -13.33 -18.10
C TYR A 99 26.34 -14.40 -17.15
N GLN A 100 26.76 -15.54 -17.70
CA GLN A 100 27.38 -16.62 -16.91
C GLN A 100 28.73 -16.18 -16.34
N TRP A 101 29.54 -15.47 -17.12
CA TRP A 101 30.83 -14.94 -16.65
C TRP A 101 30.61 -13.92 -15.53
N ARG A 102 29.69 -12.98 -15.68
CA ARG A 102 29.33 -12.06 -14.61
C ARG A 102 28.91 -12.78 -13.34
N LYS A 103 28.03 -13.78 -13.46
CA LYS A 103 27.56 -14.55 -12.29
C LYS A 103 28.72 -15.25 -11.56
N ARG A 104 29.67 -15.82 -12.29
CA ARG A 104 30.86 -16.44 -11.71
C ARG A 104 31.80 -15.40 -11.10
N TYR A 105 32.00 -14.28 -11.78
CA TYR A 105 32.83 -13.18 -11.31
C TYR A 105 32.30 -12.59 -10.00
N LEU A 106 30.99 -12.39 -9.87
CA LEU A 106 30.34 -11.90 -8.65
C LEU A 106 30.43 -12.89 -7.49
N LYS A 107 30.53 -14.20 -7.77
CA LYS A 107 30.58 -15.25 -6.75
C LYS A 107 32.01 -15.55 -6.27
N GLU A 108 32.95 -15.60 -7.16
CA GLU A 108 34.30 -16.15 -6.92
C GLU A 108 35.43 -15.20 -7.41
N GLY A 109 35.09 -13.99 -7.82
CA GLY A 109 36.04 -13.02 -8.37
C GLY A 109 36.67 -13.50 -9.69
N THR A 110 37.88 -13.05 -9.96
CA THR A 110 38.67 -13.44 -11.14
C THR A 110 38.97 -14.94 -11.18
N LEU A 111 39.09 -15.59 -10.03
CA LEU A 111 39.30 -17.04 -9.93
C LEU A 111 38.15 -17.85 -10.52
N GLY A 112 36.90 -17.38 -10.38
CA GLY A 112 35.72 -18.04 -10.97
C GLY A 112 35.67 -18.01 -12.50
N LEU A 113 36.50 -17.16 -13.13
CA LEU A 113 36.61 -17.05 -14.58
C LEU A 113 37.74 -17.91 -15.17
N MET A 114 38.66 -18.39 -14.33
CA MET A 114 39.76 -19.25 -14.75
C MET A 114 39.28 -20.67 -15.02
N ASN A 115 39.88 -21.33 -16.02
CA ASN A 115 39.56 -22.70 -16.37
C ASN A 115 40.29 -23.67 -15.44
N HIS A 116 39.60 -24.33 -14.53
CA HIS A 116 40.15 -25.31 -13.58
C HIS A 116 40.68 -26.61 -14.26
N LYS A 117 40.57 -26.77 -15.57
CA LYS A 117 40.98 -28.00 -16.24
C LYS A 117 42.46 -28.09 -16.65
N ASN A 118 43.27 -27.03 -16.42
CA ASN A 118 44.66 -26.98 -16.80
C ASN A 118 45.62 -26.80 -15.61
N ILE A 119 45.19 -27.10 -14.38
CA ILE A 119 46.14 -27.20 -13.26
C ILE A 119 46.43 -28.69 -13.05
N THR A 120 47.38 -29.23 -13.77
CA THR A 120 48.08 -30.47 -13.38
C THR A 120 48.93 -30.08 -12.14
N PRO A 121 48.83 -30.85 -11.03
CA PRO A 121 49.71 -30.65 -9.92
C PRO A 121 51.11 -31.19 -10.32
N GLY A 122 52.05 -30.32 -10.61
CA GLY A 122 53.43 -30.79 -10.85
C GLY A 122 54.25 -29.99 -11.85
N THR A 123 54.05 -28.69 -11.99
CA THR A 123 55.10 -27.88 -12.66
C THR A 123 55.24 -26.56 -11.88
N LEU A 124 55.97 -26.67 -10.79
CA LEU A 124 56.68 -25.50 -10.27
C LEU A 124 57.79 -25.20 -11.31
N VAL A 125 57.46 -24.34 -12.26
CA VAL A 125 58.51 -23.65 -13.01
C VAL A 125 59.11 -22.67 -12.01
N GLU A 126 60.27 -23.00 -11.51
CA GLU A 126 61.20 -22.02 -10.98
C GLU A 126 61.60 -21.05 -12.11
N GLY A 127 60.66 -20.15 -12.40
CA GLY A 127 60.98 -18.90 -13.05
C GLY A 127 61.66 -18.05 -12.04
N SER A 128 62.94 -17.90 -12.13
CA SER A 128 63.71 -16.89 -11.44
C SER A 128 63.02 -15.53 -11.58
N VAL A 129 62.24 -15.19 -10.61
CA VAL A 129 61.88 -13.79 -10.33
C VAL A 129 63.19 -13.17 -9.89
N SER A 130 63.86 -12.45 -10.79
CA SER A 130 64.89 -11.53 -10.44
C SER A 130 64.36 -10.74 -9.26
N SER A 131 64.97 -10.81 -8.13
CA SER A 131 64.80 -9.94 -7.00
C SER A 131 65.07 -8.50 -7.46
N THR A 132 64.02 -7.89 -8.08
CA THR A 132 63.92 -6.44 -8.08
C THR A 132 63.74 -6.10 -6.62
N ASP A 133 64.72 -5.47 -6.00
CA ASP A 133 64.66 -4.84 -4.70
C ASP A 133 63.44 -3.91 -4.74
N ILE A 134 62.29 -4.42 -4.26
CA ILE A 134 61.11 -3.59 -4.01
C ILE A 134 61.57 -2.59 -2.98
N SER A 135 61.66 -1.33 -3.36
CA SER A 135 62.20 -0.31 -2.48
C SER A 135 61.34 -0.27 -1.20
N SER A 136 61.96 -0.04 -0.08
CA SER A 136 61.28 0.11 1.22
C SER A 136 60.11 1.10 1.10
N ASP A 137 60.16 2.04 0.18
CA ASP A 137 59.15 3.05 -0.10
C ASP A 137 57.94 2.46 -0.83
N GLU A 138 58.14 1.53 -1.77
CA GLU A 138 57.03 0.85 -2.45
C GLU A 138 56.23 -0.07 -1.52
N ILE A 139 56.90 -0.76 -0.61
CA ILE A 139 56.28 -1.55 0.46
C ILE A 139 55.45 -0.67 1.39
N ASN A 140 55.96 0.49 1.75
CA ASN A 140 55.25 1.45 2.60
C ASN A 140 54.04 2.06 1.88
N GLN A 141 54.15 2.35 0.59
CA GLN A 141 53.06 2.84 -0.23
C GLN A 141 51.93 1.79 -0.36
N LEU A 142 52.29 0.54 -0.62
CA LEU A 142 51.31 -0.56 -0.70
C LEU A 142 50.59 -0.80 0.65
N LYS A 143 51.32 -0.73 1.77
CA LYS A 143 50.74 -0.83 3.10
C LYS A 143 49.77 0.33 3.38
N ALA A 144 50.11 1.54 2.98
CA ALA A 144 49.26 2.71 3.15
C ALA A 144 47.97 2.58 2.31
N GLN A 145 48.06 2.09 1.05
CA GLN A 145 46.89 1.80 0.20
C GLN A 145 46.01 0.71 0.79
N MET A 146 46.58 -0.37 1.32
CA MET A 146 45.83 -1.41 2.00
C MET A 146 45.07 -0.89 3.22
N GLN A 147 45.69 -0.01 4.01
CA GLN A 147 45.05 0.60 5.18
C GLN A 147 43.89 1.55 4.75
N ASP A 148 44.06 2.30 3.67
CA ASP A 148 43.00 3.19 3.14
C ASP A 148 41.82 2.38 2.60
N MET A 149 42.07 1.32 1.83
CA MET A 149 41.05 0.41 1.37
C MET A 149 40.28 -0.28 2.53
N GLN A 150 41.00 -0.70 3.57
CA GLN A 150 40.39 -1.31 4.74
C GLN A 150 39.49 -0.31 5.47
N LEU A 151 39.87 0.95 5.59
CA LEU A 151 39.05 2.01 6.16
C LEU A 151 37.75 2.22 5.32
N GLU A 152 37.88 2.26 3.99
CA GLU A 152 36.70 2.39 3.11
C GLU A 152 35.73 1.20 3.25
N ILE A 153 36.24 -0.01 3.32
CA ILE A 153 35.46 -1.22 3.57
C ILE A 153 34.71 -1.13 4.90
N ASP A 154 35.39 -0.70 5.96
CA ASP A 154 34.77 -0.58 7.29
C ASP A 154 33.74 0.54 7.34
N ILE A 155 33.94 1.67 6.66
CA ILE A 155 32.95 2.73 6.49
C ILE A 155 31.72 2.21 5.71
N LEU A 156 31.94 1.47 4.63
CA LEU A 156 30.83 0.90 3.84
C LEU A 156 30.03 -0.13 4.63
N LYS A 157 30.68 -0.98 5.43
CA LYS A 157 30.02 -1.94 6.31
C LYS A 157 29.12 -1.24 7.33
N GLU A 158 29.64 -0.21 8.00
CA GLU A 158 28.84 0.53 8.98
C GLU A 158 27.74 1.34 8.31
N THR A 159 27.95 1.87 7.11
CA THR A 159 26.90 2.49 6.31
C THR A 159 25.76 1.51 6.04
N ILE A 160 26.08 0.28 5.61
CA ILE A 160 25.08 -0.77 5.41
C ILE A 160 24.37 -1.13 6.72
N ASN A 161 25.07 -1.16 7.85
CA ASN A 161 24.46 -1.43 9.16
C ASN A 161 23.48 -0.32 9.58
N VAL A 162 23.83 0.94 9.33
CA VAL A 162 22.94 2.10 9.58
C VAL A 162 21.72 2.04 8.69
N LEU A 163 21.89 1.76 7.39
CA LEU A 163 20.79 1.63 6.42
C LEU A 163 19.85 0.45 6.76
N LYS A 164 20.37 -0.67 7.26
CA LYS A 164 19.54 -1.80 7.69
C LYS A 164 18.70 -1.51 8.92
N LYS A 165 19.17 -0.63 9.82
CA LYS A 165 18.43 -0.24 11.03
C LYS A 165 17.29 0.72 10.75
N ASP A 166 17.40 1.55 9.71
CA ASP A 166 16.34 2.47 9.29
C ASP A 166 16.17 2.45 7.76
N PRO A 167 15.19 1.67 7.25
CA PRO A 167 14.91 1.60 5.81
C PRO A 167 14.43 2.91 5.17
N ALA A 168 14.16 3.95 5.96
CA ALA A 168 13.71 5.25 5.47
C ALA A 168 14.87 6.19 5.12
N ILE A 169 16.13 5.78 5.37
CA ILE A 169 17.32 6.55 5.04
C ILE A 169 17.55 6.53 3.53
N ASP A 170 17.78 7.69 2.94
CA ASP A 170 18.16 7.82 1.54
C ASP A 170 19.55 7.20 1.31
N GLN A 171 19.58 6.17 0.47
CA GLN A 171 20.81 5.43 0.15
C GLN A 171 21.82 6.27 -0.64
N SER A 172 21.38 7.39 -1.24
CA SER A 172 22.23 8.25 -2.08
C SER A 172 22.98 9.34 -1.30
N ALA A 173 22.52 9.68 -0.08
CA ALA A 173 23.13 10.75 0.72
C ALA A 173 22.95 10.55 2.22
N LEU A 174 24.01 10.17 2.92
CA LEU A 174 24.03 10.12 4.38
C LEU A 174 23.87 11.51 5.00
N SER A 175 22.96 11.65 5.94
CA SER A 175 22.83 12.87 6.73
C SER A 175 24.02 13.04 7.71
N ASN A 176 24.24 14.25 8.20
CA ASN A 176 25.30 14.52 9.17
C ASN A 176 25.14 13.68 10.46
N ARG A 177 23.92 13.34 10.84
CA ARG A 177 23.63 12.47 11.98
C ARG A 177 24.10 11.04 11.74
N GLU A 178 23.83 10.48 10.58
CA GLU A 178 24.24 9.13 10.20
C GLU A 178 25.75 9.04 10.08
N LYS A 179 26.38 10.05 9.47
CA LYS A 179 27.84 10.16 9.41
C LYS A 179 28.46 10.19 10.81
N ALA A 180 27.87 10.92 11.75
CA ALA A 180 28.34 10.96 13.13
C ALA A 180 28.21 9.59 13.84
N VAL A 181 27.15 8.84 13.61
CA VAL A 181 26.98 7.48 14.15
C VAL A 181 28.06 6.54 13.61
N ILE A 182 28.35 6.60 12.30
CA ILE A 182 29.42 5.80 11.68
C ILE A 182 30.80 6.14 12.29
N ILE A 183 31.10 7.43 12.45
CA ILE A 183 32.31 7.90 13.08
C ILE A 183 32.44 7.38 14.53
N ASP A 184 31.34 7.42 15.26
CA ASP A 184 31.29 7.01 16.68
C ASP A 184 31.65 5.53 16.88
N VAL A 185 31.21 4.67 15.95
CA VAL A 185 31.54 3.24 15.93
C VAL A 185 33.01 3.02 15.53
N LEU A 186 33.55 3.80 14.59
CA LEU A 186 34.87 3.58 14.02
C LEU A 186 36.00 4.36 14.73
N LYS A 187 35.69 5.36 15.57
CA LYS A 187 36.68 6.21 16.26
C LYS A 187 37.66 5.46 17.16
N ASN A 188 37.34 4.26 17.59
CA ASN A 188 38.23 3.40 18.38
C ASN A 188 39.30 2.70 17.52
N ARG A 189 39.12 2.62 16.20
CA ARG A 189 40.05 1.96 15.27
C ARG A 189 40.84 2.94 14.42
N TYR A 190 40.22 4.08 14.11
CA TYR A 190 40.76 5.08 13.18
C TYR A 190 40.78 6.46 13.84
N SER A 191 41.72 7.31 13.44
CA SER A 191 41.81 8.66 13.97
C SER A 191 40.61 9.51 13.53
N LEU A 192 40.09 10.32 14.46
CA LEU A 192 38.95 11.19 14.20
C LEU A 192 39.14 12.13 13.00
N PRO A 193 40.32 12.79 12.82
CA PRO A 193 40.51 13.65 11.64
C PRO A 193 40.36 12.90 10.31
N LEU A 194 40.88 11.67 10.24
CA LEU A 194 40.80 10.85 9.03
C LEU A 194 39.36 10.46 8.70
N LEU A 195 38.56 10.05 9.69
CA LEU A 195 37.16 9.72 9.54
C LEU A 195 36.33 10.94 9.10
N LEU A 196 36.59 12.11 9.71
CA LEU A 196 35.91 13.36 9.34
C LEU A 196 36.22 13.76 7.89
N GLN A 197 37.43 13.59 7.44
CA GLN A 197 37.84 13.88 6.07
C GLN A 197 37.16 12.92 5.09
N LYS A 198 37.23 11.61 5.31
CA LYS A 198 36.62 10.59 4.42
C LYS A 198 35.08 10.73 4.31
N LEU A 199 34.39 11.02 5.40
CA LEU A 199 32.97 11.22 5.43
C LEU A 199 32.52 12.66 5.11
N GLN A 200 33.48 13.56 4.83
CA GLN A 200 33.19 14.97 4.53
C GLN A 200 32.29 15.60 5.59
N LEU A 201 32.62 15.45 6.87
CA LEU A 201 31.88 16.03 7.99
C LEU A 201 32.81 16.99 8.76
N SER A 202 32.35 18.22 8.99
CA SER A 202 33.13 19.18 9.80
C SER A 202 33.20 18.74 11.26
N LYS A 203 34.30 19.06 11.91
CA LYS A 203 34.54 18.75 13.33
C LYS A 203 33.43 19.34 14.22
N SER A 204 32.98 20.55 13.94
CA SER A 204 31.86 21.21 14.65
C SER A 204 30.54 20.47 14.47
N SER A 205 30.23 20.04 13.24
CA SER A 205 29.02 19.25 12.95
C SER A 205 29.06 17.89 13.66
N TYR A 206 30.24 17.24 13.71
CA TYR A 206 30.37 15.97 14.42
C TYR A 206 30.03 16.12 15.91
N TYR A 207 30.68 17.04 16.61
CA TYR A 207 30.45 17.24 18.05
C TYR A 207 29.03 17.71 18.35
N TYR A 208 28.44 18.53 17.47
CA TYR A 208 27.03 18.89 17.58
C TYR A 208 26.10 17.67 17.49
N GLN A 209 26.37 16.77 16.53
CA GLN A 209 25.58 15.55 16.38
C GLN A 209 25.84 14.57 17.53
N GLU A 210 27.08 14.37 17.95
CA GLU A 210 27.43 13.54 19.10
C GLU A 210 26.67 14.00 20.36
N GLN A 211 26.72 15.30 20.67
CA GLN A 211 25.99 15.86 21.80
C GLN A 211 24.46 15.73 21.63
N SER A 212 23.97 15.85 20.40
CA SER A 212 22.55 15.67 20.08
C SER A 212 22.09 14.22 20.24
N LEU A 213 22.98 13.24 19.95
CA LEU A 213 22.70 11.82 20.11
C LEU A 213 22.68 11.38 21.58
N GLN A 214 23.48 12.04 22.44
CA GLN A 214 23.52 11.79 23.89
C GLN A 214 22.35 12.42 24.65
N LYS A 215 21.66 13.41 24.06
CA LYS A 215 20.49 14.01 24.69
C LYS A 215 19.33 13.04 24.67
N GLU A 216 18.72 12.84 25.82
CA GLU A 216 17.43 12.14 25.92
C GLU A 216 16.39 12.78 24.98
N ASP A 217 15.62 11.94 24.31
CA ASP A 217 14.54 12.47 23.50
C ASP A 217 13.49 13.16 24.39
N LYS A 218 13.43 14.49 24.29
CA LYS A 218 12.46 15.30 25.03
C LYS A 218 11.00 14.88 24.81
N TYR A 219 10.75 14.03 23.85
CA TYR A 219 9.43 13.54 23.51
C TYR A 219 9.17 12.11 23.97
N THR A 220 10.00 11.50 24.81
CA THR A 220 9.85 10.11 25.27
C THR A 220 8.45 9.86 25.87
N LEU A 221 8.01 10.66 26.81
CA LEU A 221 6.67 10.56 27.39
C LEU A 221 5.56 10.81 26.36
N LEU A 222 5.79 11.76 25.47
CA LEU A 222 4.84 12.05 24.40
C LEU A 222 4.71 10.88 23.42
N ARG A 223 5.81 10.17 23.11
CA ARG A 223 5.78 8.96 22.26
C ARG A 223 4.89 7.89 22.88
N VAL A 224 5.09 7.60 24.15
CA VAL A 224 4.26 6.63 24.88
C VAL A 224 2.80 7.01 24.75
N ARG A 225 2.44 8.27 25.07
CA ARG A 225 1.04 8.72 25.00
C ARG A 225 0.45 8.67 23.59
N VAL A 226 1.23 9.00 22.56
CA VAL A 226 0.81 8.88 21.15
C VAL A 226 0.50 7.42 20.76
N ILE A 227 1.34 6.48 21.20
CA ILE A 227 1.15 5.04 20.97
C ILE A 227 -0.12 4.55 21.69
N GLU A 228 -0.30 4.94 22.94
CA GLU A 228 -1.51 4.60 23.72
C GLU A 228 -2.78 5.10 23.05
N LEU A 229 -2.85 6.38 22.69
CA LEU A 229 -4.00 6.98 22.01
C LEU A 229 -4.28 6.30 20.65
N PHE A 230 -3.24 5.93 19.92
CA PHE A 230 -3.40 5.19 18.68
C PHE A 230 -3.99 3.80 18.92
N THR A 231 -3.53 3.10 19.94
CA THR A 231 -3.96 1.74 20.31
C THR A 231 -5.37 1.75 20.89
N GLU A 232 -5.68 2.67 21.82
CA GLU A 232 -7.02 2.87 22.40
C GLU A 232 -8.08 3.06 21.29
N ASN A 233 -7.70 3.78 20.23
CA ASN A 233 -8.57 3.99 19.08
C ASN A 233 -8.41 2.91 17.99
N LYS A 234 -7.83 1.73 18.32
CA LYS A 234 -7.69 0.57 17.44
C LYS A 234 -7.05 0.90 16.08
N GLY A 235 -6.04 1.80 16.06
CA GLY A 235 -5.33 2.19 14.85
C GLY A 235 -6.15 3.03 13.83
N ARG A 236 -7.29 3.59 14.24
CA ARG A 236 -8.22 4.33 13.35
C ARG A 236 -7.88 5.80 13.18
N TYR A 237 -7.04 6.38 14.06
CA TYR A 237 -6.75 7.80 14.12
C TYR A 237 -5.39 8.15 13.55
N GLY A 238 -5.37 8.99 12.53
CA GLY A 238 -4.15 9.60 12.01
C GLY A 238 -3.74 10.82 12.86
N TYR A 239 -2.56 11.37 12.58
CA TYR A 239 -1.89 12.40 13.38
C TYR A 239 -2.78 13.60 13.77
N ARG A 240 -3.70 14.03 12.90
CA ARG A 240 -4.59 15.19 13.22
C ARG A 240 -5.56 14.89 14.34
N ARG A 241 -6.12 13.67 14.40
CA ARG A 241 -7.02 13.26 15.47
C ARG A 241 -6.23 13.00 16.76
N ILE A 242 -5.08 12.36 16.68
CA ILE A 242 -4.17 12.18 17.84
C ILE A 242 -3.77 13.54 18.41
N HIS A 243 -3.38 14.51 17.57
CA HIS A 243 -3.09 15.88 17.99
C HIS A 243 -4.28 16.54 18.72
N ALA A 244 -5.51 16.36 18.19
CA ALA A 244 -6.71 16.92 18.84
C ALA A 244 -7.00 16.28 20.21
N LEU A 245 -6.77 14.97 20.37
CA LEU A 245 -6.90 14.29 21.66
C LEU A 245 -5.85 14.79 22.67
N LEU A 246 -4.58 14.88 22.26
CA LEU A 246 -3.52 15.45 23.11
C LEU A 246 -3.82 16.87 23.56
N LYS A 247 -4.40 17.69 22.67
CA LYS A 247 -4.84 19.05 23.04
C LYS A 247 -5.95 19.04 24.08
N ARG A 248 -6.86 18.05 24.08
CA ARG A 248 -7.89 17.88 25.15
C ARG A 248 -7.25 17.50 26.48
N GLU A 249 -6.13 16.80 26.46
CA GLU A 249 -5.32 16.43 27.63
C GLU A 249 -4.39 17.58 28.09
N ASN A 250 -4.54 18.79 27.53
CA ASN A 250 -3.68 19.97 27.76
C ASN A 250 -2.20 19.75 27.33
N ILE A 251 -1.92 18.78 26.48
CA ILE A 251 -0.59 18.55 25.91
C ILE A 251 -0.46 19.39 24.64
N ILE A 252 0.25 20.53 24.77
CA ILE A 252 0.44 21.49 23.68
C ILE A 252 1.68 21.11 22.88
N VAL A 253 1.48 20.61 21.67
CA VAL A 253 2.54 20.18 20.76
C VAL A 253 2.12 20.45 19.30
N SER A 254 3.07 20.68 18.39
CA SER A 254 2.72 20.94 17.00
C SER A 254 2.34 19.64 16.25
N GLU A 255 1.43 19.76 15.27
CA GLU A 255 1.06 18.63 14.38
C GLU A 255 2.27 17.99 13.69
N LYS A 256 3.32 18.79 13.35
CA LYS A 256 4.55 18.30 12.73
C LYS A 256 5.29 17.29 13.63
N VAL A 257 5.32 17.53 14.94
CA VAL A 257 5.95 16.63 15.92
C VAL A 257 5.18 15.32 15.99
N ILE A 258 3.86 15.38 16.12
CA ILE A 258 3.02 14.16 16.17
C ILE A 258 3.16 13.35 14.89
N ARG A 259 3.12 14.01 13.72
CA ARG A 259 3.30 13.34 12.43
C ARG A 259 4.67 12.65 12.33
N ARG A 260 5.74 13.27 12.86
CA ARG A 260 7.07 12.69 12.91
C ARG A 260 7.10 11.47 13.81
N ILE A 261 6.60 11.60 15.06
CA ILE A 261 6.53 10.48 16.02
C ILE A 261 5.75 9.31 15.41
N MET A 262 4.57 9.53 14.87
CA MET A 262 3.78 8.46 14.25
C MET A 262 4.51 7.76 13.08
N LYS A 263 5.31 8.53 12.31
CA LYS A 263 6.14 7.95 11.25
C LYS A 263 7.29 7.10 11.82
N GLU A 264 7.98 7.61 12.83
CA GLU A 264 9.10 6.92 13.49
C GLU A 264 8.63 5.63 14.18
N GLU A 265 7.47 5.65 14.84
CA GLU A 265 6.84 4.50 15.50
C GLU A 265 6.01 3.62 14.53
N GLN A 266 6.07 3.89 13.23
CA GLN A 266 5.34 3.12 12.18
C GLN A 266 3.82 3.03 12.42
N LEU A 267 3.23 4.03 13.08
CA LEU A 267 1.80 4.09 13.36
C LEU A 267 1.03 4.55 12.12
N VAL A 268 0.63 3.59 11.30
CA VAL A 268 -0.05 3.84 10.01
C VAL A 268 -1.49 3.39 10.06
N VAL A 269 -2.40 4.32 9.71
CA VAL A 269 -3.83 3.98 9.53
C VAL A 269 -3.99 3.19 8.24
N LYS A 270 -4.41 1.94 8.33
CA LYS A 270 -4.64 1.09 7.16
C LYS A 270 -5.93 1.51 6.46
N ILE A 271 -5.86 1.85 5.16
CA ILE A 271 -7.01 2.22 4.33
C ILE A 271 -7.01 1.34 3.09
N LYS A 272 -8.07 0.55 2.91
CA LYS A 272 -8.29 -0.22 1.68
C LYS A 272 -8.97 0.68 0.64
N ARG A 273 -8.34 0.87 -0.52
CA ARG A 273 -8.97 1.58 -1.64
C ARG A 273 -9.90 0.62 -2.37
N THR A 274 -11.19 0.96 -2.44
CA THR A 274 -12.18 0.24 -3.23
C THR A 274 -12.17 0.72 -4.69
N ARG A 275 -12.38 -0.20 -5.63
CA ARG A 275 -12.57 0.14 -7.06
C ARG A 275 -13.95 0.77 -7.26
N LYS A 276 -14.05 1.75 -8.17
CA LYS A 276 -15.33 2.34 -8.58
C LYS A 276 -16.20 1.27 -9.22
N TYR A 277 -17.47 1.21 -8.83
CA TYR A 277 -18.49 0.30 -9.36
C TYR A 277 -19.30 1.02 -10.43
N ASN A 278 -19.70 0.31 -11.50
CA ASN A 278 -20.61 0.84 -12.52
C ASN A 278 -22.04 0.39 -12.19
N SER A 279 -22.99 1.31 -12.25
CA SER A 279 -24.39 1.06 -11.93
C SER A 279 -25.18 0.46 -13.10
N TYR A 280 -26.17 -0.36 -12.77
CA TYR A 280 -27.09 -1.04 -13.71
C TYR A 280 -28.16 -0.08 -14.26
N GLN A 281 -28.52 -0.20 -15.55
CA GLN A 281 -29.59 0.57 -16.20
C GLN A 281 -30.82 -0.31 -16.37
N GLY A 282 -31.92 0.04 -15.73
CA GLY A 282 -33.23 -0.58 -15.96
C GLY A 282 -34.26 -0.27 -14.86
N GLU A 283 -35.25 0.58 -15.13
CA GLU A 283 -36.34 0.80 -14.19
C GLU A 283 -37.64 1.35 -14.85
N ILE A 284 -38.80 0.85 -14.34
CA ILE A 284 -40.14 1.33 -14.65
C ILE A 284 -40.81 1.61 -13.30
N SER A 285 -40.76 2.83 -12.78
CA SER A 285 -41.47 3.26 -11.57
C SER A 285 -41.71 4.77 -11.57
N PRO A 286 -42.81 5.30 -10.96
CA PRO A 286 -43.03 6.73 -10.81
C PRO A 286 -41.84 7.40 -10.16
N ALA A 287 -41.40 8.53 -10.70
CA ALA A 287 -40.26 9.25 -10.22
C ALA A 287 -40.57 9.96 -8.89
N VAL A 288 -39.84 9.64 -7.83
CA VAL A 288 -39.76 10.47 -6.62
C VAL A 288 -38.67 11.48 -6.83
N ASP A 289 -38.95 12.76 -6.54
CA ASP A 289 -37.99 13.84 -6.78
C ASP A 289 -36.77 13.76 -5.86
N ASN A 290 -35.63 14.19 -6.41
CA ASN A 290 -34.40 14.41 -5.60
C ASN A 290 -34.45 15.80 -4.98
N LEU A 291 -35.04 15.90 -3.78
CA LEU A 291 -35.18 17.17 -3.04
C LEU A 291 -33.86 17.65 -2.45
N ILE A 292 -32.92 16.74 -2.15
CA ILE A 292 -31.66 17.08 -1.54
C ILE A 292 -30.67 17.70 -2.55
N ASN A 293 -30.72 17.27 -3.83
CA ASN A 293 -29.87 17.80 -4.89
C ASN A 293 -28.38 17.87 -4.51
N ARG A 294 -27.86 16.81 -3.85
CA ARG A 294 -26.48 16.71 -3.34
C ARG A 294 -26.11 17.70 -2.22
N ASN A 295 -27.10 18.47 -1.72
CA ASN A 295 -26.91 19.31 -0.54
C ASN A 295 -27.09 18.47 0.73
N PHE A 296 -26.03 17.78 1.16
CA PHE A 296 -25.99 16.94 2.35
C PHE A 296 -25.66 17.75 3.62
N SER A 297 -25.93 19.04 3.64
CA SER A 297 -25.83 19.88 4.83
C SER A 297 -27.22 20.20 5.36
N ALA A 298 -27.35 20.17 6.67
CA ALA A 298 -28.57 20.59 7.39
C ALA A 298 -28.24 21.70 8.39
N SER A 299 -29.19 22.57 8.65
CA SER A 299 -29.02 23.71 9.60
C SER A 299 -29.29 23.30 11.03
N LYS A 300 -30.08 22.27 11.24
CA LYS A 300 -30.48 21.72 12.55
C LYS A 300 -30.61 20.20 12.47
N PRO A 301 -30.60 19.49 13.62
CA PRO A 301 -30.91 18.08 13.67
C PRO A 301 -32.28 17.76 13.07
N ASN A 302 -32.43 16.56 12.55
CA ASN A 302 -33.68 16.00 12.03
C ASN A 302 -34.31 16.81 10.86
N GLU A 303 -33.50 17.61 10.15
CA GLU A 303 -33.95 18.30 8.94
C GLU A 303 -33.87 17.38 7.71
N LYS A 304 -32.74 16.68 7.58
CA LYS A 304 -32.48 15.78 6.43
C LYS A 304 -31.81 14.52 6.94
N TRP A 305 -32.36 13.39 6.60
CA TRP A 305 -31.87 12.08 6.90
C TRP A 305 -31.47 11.33 5.64
N LEU A 306 -30.39 10.57 5.68
CA LEU A 306 -29.97 9.67 4.62
C LEU A 306 -30.10 8.24 5.10
N THR A 307 -30.52 7.35 4.22
CA THR A 307 -30.57 5.91 4.49
C THR A 307 -30.19 5.11 3.26
N ASP A 308 -29.57 3.97 3.48
CA ASP A 308 -29.19 2.99 2.47
C ASP A 308 -28.83 1.68 3.19
N ILE A 309 -28.69 0.60 2.43
CA ILE A 309 -28.28 -0.71 2.97
C ILE A 309 -26.85 -1.01 2.55
N THR A 310 -26.03 -1.46 3.49
CA THR A 310 -24.69 -1.95 3.17
C THR A 310 -24.48 -3.38 3.64
N GLU A 311 -23.77 -4.18 2.82
CA GLU A 311 -23.44 -5.58 3.09
C GLU A 311 -22.02 -5.70 3.64
N PHE A 312 -21.86 -6.58 4.63
CA PHE A 312 -20.57 -7.08 5.14
C PHE A 312 -20.51 -8.58 4.85
N ALA A 313 -19.59 -9.00 4.00
CA ALA A 313 -19.38 -10.40 3.69
C ALA A 313 -18.20 -10.92 4.52
N SER A 314 -18.49 -11.59 5.64
CA SER A 314 -17.51 -12.26 6.50
C SER A 314 -17.37 -13.74 6.12
N PRO A 315 -16.33 -14.46 6.60
CA PRO A 315 -16.22 -15.90 6.41
C PRO A 315 -17.42 -16.69 6.98
N ALA A 316 -18.05 -16.18 8.04
CA ALA A 316 -19.23 -16.80 8.66
C ALA A 316 -20.53 -16.54 7.91
N GLY A 317 -20.58 -15.59 6.99
CA GLY A 317 -21.77 -15.26 6.24
C GLY A 317 -21.93 -13.76 5.96
N LYS A 318 -23.09 -13.38 5.45
CA LYS A 318 -23.43 -12.00 5.11
C LYS A 318 -24.24 -11.35 6.21
N VAL A 319 -23.90 -10.11 6.51
CA VAL A 319 -24.63 -9.24 7.45
C VAL A 319 -24.93 -7.92 6.76
N TYR A 320 -26.14 -7.42 6.95
CA TYR A 320 -26.63 -6.19 6.36
C TYR A 320 -26.90 -5.14 7.44
N LEU A 321 -26.48 -3.93 7.18
CA LEU A 321 -26.70 -2.77 8.05
C LEU A 321 -27.54 -1.76 7.28
N SER A 322 -28.64 -1.32 7.90
CA SER A 322 -29.49 -0.22 7.43
C SER A 322 -29.52 0.88 8.50
N PRO A 323 -28.76 1.98 8.35
CA PRO A 323 -28.77 3.10 9.28
C PRO A 323 -29.59 4.27 8.74
N ILE A 324 -30.03 5.15 9.63
CA ILE A 324 -30.42 6.53 9.34
C ILE A 324 -29.28 7.45 9.77
N VAL A 325 -28.82 8.28 8.87
CA VAL A 325 -27.73 9.25 9.09
C VAL A 325 -28.28 10.67 9.03
N ASP A 326 -28.12 11.44 10.09
CA ASP A 326 -28.49 12.85 10.10
C ASP A 326 -27.46 13.69 9.33
N CYS A 327 -27.92 14.50 8.39
CA CYS A 327 -27.07 15.39 7.61
C CYS A 327 -26.49 16.57 8.42
N PHE A 328 -27.02 16.87 9.61
CA PHE A 328 -26.55 17.97 10.44
C PHE A 328 -25.15 17.73 10.97
N ASP A 329 -24.91 16.57 11.53
CA ASP A 329 -23.63 16.23 12.18
C ASP A 329 -23.12 14.85 11.77
N GLY A 330 -23.92 14.09 11.02
CA GLY A 330 -23.67 12.72 10.62
C GLY A 330 -23.81 11.74 11.77
N LEU A 331 -24.68 12.03 12.75
CA LEU A 331 -25.11 11.07 13.76
C LEU A 331 -25.84 9.92 13.09
N LEU A 332 -25.59 8.70 13.51
CA LEU A 332 -26.43 7.56 13.20
C LEU A 332 -27.64 7.62 14.15
N VAL A 333 -28.77 8.13 13.66
CA VAL A 333 -29.97 8.34 14.46
C VAL A 333 -30.51 7.01 14.99
N ASN A 334 -30.59 6.06 14.10
CA ASN A 334 -30.95 4.68 14.40
C ASN A 334 -30.35 3.74 13.35
N TRP A 335 -30.26 2.45 13.67
CA TRP A 335 -29.82 1.42 12.73
C TRP A 335 -30.38 0.06 13.09
N ASN A 336 -30.54 -0.78 12.06
CA ASN A 336 -30.81 -2.19 12.23
C ASN A 336 -29.75 -3.03 11.52
N ILE A 337 -29.47 -4.21 12.09
CA ILE A 337 -28.52 -5.18 11.57
C ILE A 337 -29.26 -6.52 11.41
N SER A 338 -29.16 -7.14 10.23
CA SER A 338 -29.79 -8.42 9.93
C SER A 338 -28.89 -9.30 9.05
N THR A 339 -29.21 -10.58 8.98
CA THR A 339 -28.62 -11.52 8.02
C THR A 339 -29.33 -11.51 6.67
N SER A 340 -30.45 -10.82 6.56
CA SER A 340 -31.23 -10.68 5.33
C SER A 340 -31.54 -9.22 5.03
N PRO A 341 -31.40 -8.76 3.77
CA PRO A 341 -31.78 -7.41 3.37
C PRO A 341 -33.27 -7.39 2.98
N ASP A 342 -34.14 -7.55 3.93
CA ASP A 342 -35.58 -7.63 3.72
C ASP A 342 -36.31 -6.33 4.12
N ALA A 343 -37.64 -6.34 3.94
CA ALA A 343 -38.50 -5.20 4.30
C ALA A 343 -38.49 -4.93 5.81
N LEU A 344 -38.33 -5.97 6.63
CA LEU A 344 -38.29 -5.83 8.09
C LEU A 344 -37.07 -5.02 8.54
N LEU A 345 -35.90 -5.24 7.91
CA LEU A 345 -34.66 -4.53 8.22
C LEU A 345 -34.84 -3.00 8.12
N VAL A 346 -35.45 -2.52 7.03
CA VAL A 346 -35.60 -1.09 6.76
C VAL A 346 -36.82 -0.48 7.50
N ASN A 347 -37.93 -1.24 7.57
CA ASN A 347 -39.15 -0.75 8.14
C ASN A 347 -39.07 -0.61 9.66
N SER A 348 -38.54 -1.59 10.37
CA SER A 348 -38.37 -1.50 11.82
C SER A 348 -37.33 -0.44 12.21
N MET A 349 -36.26 -0.28 11.41
CA MET A 349 -35.30 0.80 11.60
C MET A 349 -35.99 2.18 11.50
N LEU A 350 -36.88 2.39 10.54
CA LEU A 350 -37.62 3.65 10.37
C LEU A 350 -38.63 3.86 11.50
N ASP A 351 -39.37 2.80 11.90
CA ASP A 351 -40.34 2.87 13.00
C ASP A 351 -39.65 3.28 14.32
N ASP A 352 -38.47 2.74 14.60
CA ASP A 352 -37.71 3.09 15.80
C ASP A 352 -37.10 4.48 15.72
N ALA A 353 -36.59 4.90 14.55
CA ALA A 353 -36.10 6.26 14.36
C ALA A 353 -37.22 7.31 14.52
N ALA A 354 -38.44 6.99 14.06
CA ALA A 354 -39.60 7.89 14.23
C ALA A 354 -39.97 8.16 15.69
N LYS A 355 -39.74 7.19 16.60
CA LYS A 355 -39.99 7.35 18.05
C LYS A 355 -39.03 8.35 18.71
N LEU A 356 -37.88 8.62 18.10
CA LEU A 356 -36.87 9.54 18.64
C LEU A 356 -37.13 10.99 18.26
N LEU A 357 -38.10 11.24 17.38
CA LEU A 357 -38.44 12.58 16.92
C LEU A 357 -39.36 13.32 17.93
N SER A 358 -39.12 14.59 18.10
CA SER A 358 -40.02 15.47 18.81
C SER A 358 -41.29 15.79 18.00
N VAL A 359 -42.35 16.18 18.68
CA VAL A 359 -43.62 16.54 18.05
C VAL A 359 -43.39 17.67 17.03
N GLY A 360 -43.79 17.43 15.78
CA GLY A 360 -43.65 18.39 14.69
C GLY A 360 -42.38 18.29 13.86
N GLU A 361 -41.42 17.46 14.24
CA GLU A 361 -40.26 17.17 13.38
C GLU A 361 -40.64 16.24 12.23
N LYS A 362 -40.32 16.65 10.99
CA LYS A 362 -40.64 15.94 9.77
C LYS A 362 -39.44 15.94 8.82
N PRO A 363 -38.47 15.07 9.04
CA PRO A 363 -37.27 15.04 8.23
C PRO A 363 -37.56 14.68 6.76
N ILE A 364 -36.75 15.24 5.87
CA ILE A 364 -36.63 14.75 4.51
C ILE A 364 -35.77 13.49 4.55
N ILE A 365 -36.34 12.35 4.19
CA ILE A 365 -35.60 11.08 4.15
C ILE A 365 -35.20 10.78 2.72
N HIS A 366 -33.88 10.79 2.46
CA HIS A 366 -33.29 10.51 1.17
C HIS A 366 -32.69 9.12 1.13
N SER A 367 -33.04 8.37 0.09
CA SER A 367 -32.51 7.04 -0.19
C SER A 367 -32.03 6.93 -1.63
N ASP A 368 -31.34 5.84 -1.94
CA ASP A 368 -31.19 5.40 -3.31
C ASP A 368 -32.54 4.87 -3.86
N ARG A 369 -32.55 4.35 -5.10
CA ARG A 369 -33.72 3.72 -5.73
C ARG A 369 -33.78 2.22 -5.45
N GLY A 370 -33.21 1.75 -4.35
CA GLY A 370 -33.30 0.36 -3.92
C GLY A 370 -34.76 -0.10 -3.80
N VAL A 371 -35.02 -1.37 -4.10
CA VAL A 371 -36.35 -1.96 -4.08
C VAL A 371 -37.05 -1.76 -2.74
N HIS A 372 -36.27 -1.82 -1.64
CA HIS A 372 -36.76 -1.70 -0.27
C HIS A 372 -37.45 -0.37 0.04
N TYR A 373 -36.97 0.73 -0.54
CA TYR A 373 -37.50 2.08 -0.33
C TYR A 373 -38.67 2.42 -1.24
N ARG A 374 -39.10 1.46 -2.09
CA ARG A 374 -40.26 1.56 -3.00
C ARG A 374 -41.38 0.60 -2.62
N TRP A 375 -41.20 -0.24 -1.63
CA TRP A 375 -42.24 -1.15 -1.15
C TRP A 375 -43.34 -0.40 -0.43
N PRO A 376 -44.61 -0.88 -0.54
CA PRO A 376 -45.74 -0.25 0.11
C PRO A 376 -45.56 -0.01 1.59
N GLY A 377 -45.01 -0.98 2.33
CA GLY A 377 -44.79 -0.86 3.75
C GLY A 377 -43.79 0.24 4.16
N TRP A 378 -42.84 0.61 3.32
CA TRP A 378 -41.98 1.76 3.52
C TRP A 378 -42.76 3.07 3.25
N ILE A 379 -43.51 3.11 2.14
CA ILE A 379 -44.29 4.27 1.71
C ILE A 379 -45.33 4.64 2.76
N ASP A 380 -46.09 3.65 3.25
CA ASP A 380 -47.11 3.83 4.28
C ASP A 380 -46.53 4.41 5.57
N ARG A 381 -45.32 3.99 5.96
CA ARG A 381 -44.63 4.52 7.15
C ARG A 381 -44.19 5.96 6.95
N MET A 382 -43.68 6.29 5.77
CA MET A 382 -43.31 7.66 5.42
C MET A 382 -44.52 8.60 5.51
N GLU A 383 -45.64 8.21 4.96
CA GLU A 383 -46.89 8.96 4.96
C GLU A 383 -47.47 9.08 6.38
N LYS A 384 -47.54 7.98 7.12
CA LYS A 384 -48.07 7.91 8.48
C LYS A 384 -47.35 8.82 9.45
N ASN A 385 -46.05 8.94 9.31
CA ASN A 385 -45.21 9.81 10.13
C ASN A 385 -45.09 11.24 9.54
N GLY A 386 -45.65 11.49 8.37
CA GLY A 386 -45.58 12.78 7.68
C GLY A 386 -44.17 13.11 7.18
N PHE A 387 -43.34 12.11 6.93
CA PHE A 387 -41.98 12.27 6.41
C PHE A 387 -41.99 12.62 4.93
N ILE A 388 -41.00 13.39 4.50
CA ILE A 388 -40.86 13.82 3.11
C ILE A 388 -39.91 12.86 2.40
N ARG A 389 -40.39 12.18 1.35
CA ARG A 389 -39.58 11.27 0.57
C ARG A 389 -38.71 12.03 -0.43
N SER A 390 -37.44 11.63 -0.52
CA SER A 390 -36.49 12.08 -1.55
C SER A 390 -35.72 10.88 -2.06
N MET A 391 -35.45 10.80 -3.35
CA MET A 391 -34.69 9.69 -3.93
C MET A 391 -33.64 10.20 -4.91
N SER A 392 -32.52 9.50 -4.98
CA SER A 392 -31.47 9.73 -5.98
C SER A 392 -32.02 9.65 -7.39
N LYS A 393 -31.49 10.45 -8.33
CA LYS A 393 -31.81 10.29 -9.75
C LYS A 393 -31.32 8.95 -10.27
N LYS A 394 -32.01 8.38 -11.23
CA LYS A 394 -31.65 7.10 -11.85
C LYS A 394 -30.22 7.14 -12.41
N GLY A 395 -29.39 6.17 -12.01
CA GLY A 395 -28.00 6.08 -12.47
C GLY A 395 -27.06 7.17 -11.93
N CYS A 396 -27.53 8.00 -10.97
CA CYS A 396 -26.73 9.07 -10.37
C CYS A 396 -26.20 8.65 -8.98
N SER A 397 -25.15 7.82 -8.95
CA SER A 397 -24.40 7.44 -7.74
C SER A 397 -23.96 8.65 -6.87
N PRO A 398 -23.57 9.82 -7.42
CA PRO A 398 -23.24 10.98 -6.59
C PRO A 398 -24.38 11.50 -5.72
N ASP A 399 -25.63 11.19 -6.04
CA ASP A 399 -26.78 11.68 -5.28
C ASP A 399 -26.92 10.99 -3.91
N ASN A 400 -26.25 9.84 -3.69
CA ASN A 400 -26.18 9.13 -2.39
C ASN A 400 -24.75 9.10 -1.80
N SER A 401 -23.85 9.91 -2.35
CA SER A 401 -22.41 9.86 -2.01
C SER A 401 -22.09 10.10 -0.52
N ALA A 402 -22.95 10.82 0.20
CA ALA A 402 -22.72 11.08 1.64
C ALA A 402 -22.97 9.80 2.46
N CYS A 403 -24.00 9.01 2.15
CA CYS A 403 -24.28 7.72 2.77
C CYS A 403 -23.19 6.70 2.40
N GLU A 404 -22.81 6.60 1.13
CA GLU A 404 -21.67 5.78 0.67
C GLU A 404 -20.37 6.15 1.39
N GLY A 405 -20.15 7.45 1.65
CA GLY A 405 -19.02 7.95 2.41
C GLY A 405 -19.03 7.52 3.89
N VAL A 406 -20.20 7.37 4.50
CA VAL A 406 -20.35 6.80 5.86
C VAL A 406 -20.01 5.32 5.82
N PHE A 407 -20.55 4.56 4.90
CA PHE A 407 -20.28 3.13 4.75
C PHE A 407 -18.80 2.83 4.45
N GLY A 408 -18.20 3.62 3.58
CA GLY A 408 -16.77 3.51 3.29
C GLY A 408 -15.91 3.71 4.54
N ARG A 409 -16.30 4.63 5.43
CA ARG A 409 -15.62 4.86 6.72
C ARG A 409 -15.83 3.70 7.68
N ILE A 410 -17.06 3.22 7.87
CA ILE A 410 -17.36 2.06 8.72
C ILE A 410 -16.54 0.85 8.26
N LYS A 411 -16.60 0.53 6.97
CA LYS A 411 -15.86 -0.61 6.41
C LYS A 411 -14.35 -0.49 6.54
N ASN A 412 -13.78 0.70 6.33
CA ASN A 412 -12.33 0.90 6.49
C ASN A 412 -11.87 0.89 7.94
N GLU A 413 -12.68 1.44 8.85
CA GLU A 413 -12.28 1.59 10.26
C GLU A 413 -12.51 0.32 11.08
N MET A 414 -13.48 -0.54 10.71
CA MET A 414 -13.79 -1.74 11.51
C MET A 414 -13.72 -3.06 10.73
N PHE A 415 -14.00 -3.08 9.41
CA PHE A 415 -14.18 -4.35 8.70
C PHE A 415 -12.97 -4.81 7.90
N TYR A 416 -12.44 -3.97 6.97
CA TYR A 416 -11.46 -4.44 5.98
C TYR A 416 -10.07 -4.78 6.55
N ASN A 417 -9.72 -4.26 7.72
CA ASN A 417 -8.39 -4.44 8.31
C ASN A 417 -8.39 -5.39 9.51
N ALA A 418 -9.54 -6.01 9.80
CA ALA A 418 -9.69 -7.02 10.85
C ALA A 418 -9.67 -8.43 10.26
N ASP A 419 -9.18 -9.38 11.04
CA ASP A 419 -9.31 -10.80 10.76
C ASP A 419 -10.64 -11.28 11.34
N TRP A 420 -11.49 -11.83 10.49
CA TRP A 420 -12.81 -12.38 10.85
C TRP A 420 -12.83 -13.90 10.89
N SER A 421 -11.67 -14.55 10.82
CA SER A 421 -11.56 -15.99 10.94
C SER A 421 -11.99 -16.44 12.35
N GLY A 422 -12.93 -17.38 12.42
CA GLY A 422 -13.45 -17.89 13.69
C GLY A 422 -14.50 -17.02 14.40
N VAL A 423 -14.82 -15.84 13.87
CA VAL A 423 -15.89 -14.96 14.39
C VAL A 423 -17.22 -15.41 13.81
N ASN A 424 -18.18 -15.78 14.66
CA ASN A 424 -19.53 -16.13 14.21
C ASN A 424 -20.39 -14.91 13.90
N ILE A 425 -21.56 -15.12 13.26
CA ILE A 425 -22.43 -14.01 12.84
C ILE A 425 -22.93 -13.17 14.01
N SER A 426 -23.30 -13.78 15.14
CA SER A 426 -23.79 -13.04 16.30
C SER A 426 -22.69 -12.17 16.94
N GLU A 427 -21.48 -12.69 17.04
CA GLU A 427 -20.32 -11.93 17.51
C GLU A 427 -20.01 -10.77 16.58
N PHE A 428 -20.05 -11.02 15.26
CA PHE A 428 -19.84 -9.96 14.27
C PHE A 428 -20.88 -8.83 14.41
N ILE A 429 -22.16 -9.20 14.58
CA ILE A 429 -23.24 -8.21 14.79
C ILE A 429 -22.98 -7.40 16.06
N GLY A 430 -22.56 -8.04 17.16
CA GLY A 430 -22.18 -7.36 18.40
C GLY A 430 -21.05 -6.37 18.19
N ILE A 431 -19.95 -6.78 17.55
CA ILE A 431 -18.80 -5.94 17.25
C ILE A 431 -19.17 -4.75 16.33
N LEU A 432 -20.02 -4.99 15.33
CA LEU A 432 -20.52 -3.93 14.47
C LEU A 432 -21.39 -2.94 15.25
N ASN A 433 -22.28 -3.43 16.11
CA ASN A 433 -23.14 -2.59 16.94
C ASN A 433 -22.32 -1.72 17.92
N ASP A 434 -21.33 -2.30 18.60
CA ASP A 434 -20.41 -1.56 19.47
C ASP A 434 -19.63 -0.48 18.72
N TYR A 435 -19.25 -0.77 17.47
CA TYR A 435 -18.61 0.23 16.62
C TYR A 435 -19.54 1.39 16.29
N LEU A 436 -20.84 1.16 16.03
CA LEU A 436 -21.81 2.20 15.70
C LEU A 436 -22.08 3.09 16.90
N TYR A 437 -22.16 2.55 18.12
CA TYR A 437 -22.22 3.33 19.36
C TYR A 437 -20.94 4.15 19.54
N TRP A 438 -19.77 3.53 19.40
CA TRP A 438 -18.50 4.26 19.44
C TRP A 438 -18.42 5.37 18.39
N TYR A 439 -18.98 5.14 17.19
CA TYR A 439 -19.04 6.15 16.13
C TYR A 439 -19.82 7.39 16.55
N ASN A 440 -20.93 7.22 17.23
CA ASN A 440 -21.77 8.32 17.71
C ASN A 440 -21.18 9.03 18.92
N GLU A 441 -20.68 8.27 19.90
CA GLU A 441 -20.29 8.78 21.21
C GLU A 441 -18.86 9.28 21.27
N LYS A 442 -17.92 8.60 20.58
CA LYS A 442 -16.48 8.79 20.78
C LYS A 442 -15.71 9.17 19.51
N ARG A 443 -16.25 8.86 18.35
CA ARG A 443 -15.54 9.11 17.09
C ARG A 443 -15.49 10.59 16.75
N ILE A 444 -14.32 11.22 16.96
CA ILE A 444 -14.13 12.64 16.67
C ILE A 444 -14.09 12.94 15.16
N LYS A 445 -14.77 14.02 14.74
CA LYS A 445 -14.86 14.49 13.36
C LYS A 445 -14.28 15.90 13.24
N LYS A 446 -13.43 16.11 12.22
CA LYS A 446 -12.85 17.46 11.99
C LYS A 446 -13.93 18.49 11.69
N SER A 447 -14.97 18.12 10.96
CA SER A 447 -16.12 18.99 10.63
C SER A 447 -16.89 19.48 11.85
N LEU A 448 -16.82 18.76 12.96
CA LEU A 448 -17.47 19.11 14.23
C LEU A 448 -16.47 19.69 15.24
N GLY A 449 -15.35 20.25 14.79
CA GLY A 449 -14.33 20.79 15.67
C GLY A 449 -13.62 19.72 16.50
N TYR A 450 -13.46 18.51 15.97
CA TYR A 450 -12.92 17.34 16.65
C TYR A 450 -13.76 16.86 17.84
N LEU A 451 -15.06 17.05 17.77
CA LEU A 451 -16.05 16.44 18.68
C LEU A 451 -16.66 15.20 17.99
N SER A 452 -17.20 14.30 18.81
CA SER A 452 -18.10 13.26 18.31
C SER A 452 -19.48 13.88 17.98
N PRO A 453 -20.35 13.19 17.22
CA PRO A 453 -21.72 13.70 16.98
C PRO A 453 -22.47 14.01 18.27
N ILE A 454 -22.45 13.13 19.26
CA ILE A 454 -23.11 13.34 20.55
C ILE A 454 -22.47 14.50 21.33
N GLU A 455 -21.14 14.55 21.46
CA GLU A 455 -20.43 15.66 22.06
C GLU A 455 -20.76 17.00 21.39
N TYR A 456 -20.92 17.02 20.08
CA TYR A 456 -21.27 18.23 19.34
C TYR A 456 -22.68 18.69 19.65
N ARG A 457 -23.67 17.78 19.71
CA ARG A 457 -25.05 18.10 20.12
C ARG A 457 -25.10 18.61 21.53
N HIS A 458 -24.42 17.95 22.46
CA HIS A 458 -24.33 18.42 23.87
C HIS A 458 -23.75 19.83 23.98
N LYS A 459 -22.68 20.13 23.23
CA LYS A 459 -22.06 21.45 23.17
C LYS A 459 -23.02 22.55 22.70
N LEU A 460 -23.95 22.20 21.81
CA LEU A 460 -24.96 23.11 21.28
C LEU A 460 -26.23 23.19 22.18
N GLY A 461 -26.25 22.47 23.28
CA GLY A 461 -27.42 22.38 24.15
C GLY A 461 -28.59 21.61 23.57
N LEU A 462 -28.31 20.75 22.56
CA LEU A 462 -29.31 19.88 21.95
C LEU A 462 -29.35 18.57 22.74
N VAL A 463 -30.55 18.18 23.16
CA VAL A 463 -30.80 16.89 23.83
C VAL A 463 -30.72 15.80 22.76
N THR A 464 -30.01 14.73 23.05
CA THR A 464 -29.89 13.55 22.18
C THR A 464 -30.77 12.41 22.68
#